data_5b2c89e1419ff3dfd85a0245019e7f9f
#
_entry.id   5b2c89e1419ff3dfd85a0245019e7f9f
#
_cell.length_a   1.000
_cell.length_b   1.000
_cell.length_c   1.000
_cell.angle_alpha   90.00
_cell.angle_beta   90.00
_cell.angle_gamma   90.00
#
_symmetry.space_group_name_H-M   'P 1'
#
loop_
_entity.id
_entity.type
_entity.pdbx_description
1 polymer ?
#
loop_
_entity_poly.entity_id
_entity_poly.type
_entity_poly.pdbx_seq_one_letter_code
_entity_poly.pdbx_strand_id
1 'polypeptide(L)'
;YWSDIFFDENEIKKKIADQILSTEIFEFAKEYFGKLPMLRSICCYHTPGMKKIEATSSMNWHKDLHHKKLIKIMFFVSDVFKENGPTTVINKIDSKKIKYVNYPDYFSDEDLKNQNKEIKIDELTGKKSEGYMIDTANCFHMGSRSNLDRTQIIITICPYPSNLSPFKNINLDPCFNNFNKNLNKLI
;
A
#
# COMPACT_ATOMS: atom_id res chain seq x y z
N TYR A 1 -15.21 -5.83 5.11
CA TYR A 1 -15.72 -4.85 4.15
C TYR A 1 -14.90 -3.60 4.27
N TRP A 2 -14.28 -3.17 3.16
CA TRP A 2 -13.58 -1.92 3.05
C TRP A 2 -14.59 -0.89 2.56
N SER A 3 -14.89 0.12 3.32
CA SER A 3 -15.53 1.31 2.78
C SER A 3 -14.45 2.29 2.42
N ASP A 4 -14.30 2.56 1.13
CA ASP A 4 -13.60 3.73 0.66
C ASP A 4 -14.44 4.92 1.10
N ILE A 5 -13.97 5.70 2.05
CA ILE A 5 -14.60 6.97 2.38
C ILE A 5 -14.19 7.88 1.23
N PHE A 6 -15.04 7.96 0.20
CA PHE A 6 -14.91 8.97 -0.81
C PHE A 6 -15.00 10.33 -0.14
N PHE A 7 -13.85 10.94 0.05
CA PHE A 7 -13.85 12.38 0.18
C PHE A 7 -14.30 12.90 -1.17
N ASP A 8 -15.41 13.56 -1.24
CA ASP A 8 -15.87 14.33 -2.43
C ASP A 8 -14.97 15.57 -2.61
N GLU A 9 -13.63 15.34 -2.68
CA GLU A 9 -12.72 16.36 -2.29
C GLU A 9 -11.45 16.27 -3.09
N ASN A 10 -11.61 16.65 -4.33
CA ASN A 10 -10.49 16.99 -5.19
C ASN A 10 -9.51 17.93 -4.48
N GLU A 11 -9.99 18.81 -3.58
CA GLU A 11 -9.14 19.71 -2.81
C GLU A 11 -8.28 19.01 -1.76
N ILE A 12 -8.83 18.06 -0.98
CA ILE A 12 -8.06 17.34 0.04
C ILE A 12 -7.03 16.44 -0.62
N LYS A 13 -7.43 15.68 -1.65
CA LYS A 13 -6.51 14.86 -2.44
C LYS A 13 -5.41 15.71 -3.07
N LYS A 14 -5.77 16.89 -3.58
CA LYS A 14 -4.79 17.83 -4.13
C LYS A 14 -3.80 18.32 -3.06
N LYS A 15 -4.28 18.73 -1.87
CA LYS A 15 -3.40 19.15 -0.77
C LYS A 15 -2.45 18.04 -0.34
N ILE A 16 -2.94 16.79 -0.25
CA ILE A 16 -2.09 15.63 0.06
C ILE A 16 -1.06 15.40 -1.06
N ALA A 17 -1.49 15.48 -2.32
CA ALA A 17 -0.60 15.34 -3.46
C ALA A 17 0.47 16.44 -3.51
N ASP A 18 0.09 17.69 -3.29
CA ASP A 18 1.02 18.84 -3.25
C ASP A 18 2.05 18.68 -2.11
N GLN A 19 1.62 18.16 -0.96
CA GLN A 19 2.48 17.88 0.17
C GLN A 19 3.52 16.79 -0.16
N ILE A 20 3.11 15.71 -0.80
CA ILE A 20 4.02 14.62 -1.20
C ILE A 20 5.02 15.13 -2.24
N LEU A 21 4.57 15.95 -3.19
CA LEU A 21 5.43 16.48 -4.26
C LEU A 21 6.47 17.50 -3.77
N SER A 22 6.16 18.21 -2.71
CA SER A 22 7.04 19.20 -2.09
C SER A 22 7.98 18.61 -1.03
N THR A 23 7.88 17.31 -0.76
CA THR A 23 8.58 16.66 0.36
C THR A 23 9.70 15.73 -0.11
N GLU A 24 10.54 15.34 0.85
CA GLU A 24 11.58 14.31 0.69
C GLU A 24 11.05 12.96 0.20
N ILE A 25 9.76 12.70 0.41
CA ILE A 25 9.09 11.46 -0.04
C ILE A 25 9.18 11.32 -1.56
N PHE A 26 8.99 12.41 -2.31
CA PHE A 26 9.07 12.38 -3.78
C PHE A 26 10.49 12.05 -4.25
N GLU A 27 11.49 12.74 -3.70
CA GLU A 27 12.89 12.51 -4.06
C GLU A 27 13.36 11.11 -3.65
N PHE A 28 12.94 10.64 -2.48
CA PHE A 28 13.18 9.25 -2.07
C PHE A 28 12.59 8.24 -3.06
N ALA A 29 11.33 8.44 -3.46
CA ALA A 29 10.67 7.54 -4.41
C ALA A 29 11.37 7.55 -5.77
N LYS A 30 11.82 8.72 -6.26
CA LYS A 30 12.58 8.89 -7.50
C LYS A 30 13.90 8.14 -7.46
N GLU A 31 14.66 8.30 -6.38
CA GLU A 31 15.92 7.57 -6.16
C GLU A 31 15.66 6.06 -6.08
N TYR A 32 14.69 5.65 -5.26
CA TYR A 32 14.33 4.24 -5.09
C TYR A 32 13.92 3.56 -6.39
N PHE A 33 13.12 4.21 -7.21
CA PHE A 33 12.68 3.67 -8.50
C PHE A 33 13.76 3.73 -9.58
N GLY A 34 14.71 4.68 -9.49
CA GLY A 34 15.61 5.05 -10.58
C GLY A 34 14.87 5.67 -11.77
N LYS A 35 13.66 6.19 -11.54
CA LYS A 35 12.73 6.79 -12.52
C LYS A 35 11.85 7.82 -11.82
N LEU A 36 11.19 8.67 -12.62
CA LEU A 36 10.20 9.58 -12.04
C LEU A 36 9.08 8.80 -11.35
N PRO A 37 8.70 9.18 -10.13
CA PRO A 37 7.57 8.59 -9.45
C PRO A 37 6.26 9.16 -9.99
N MET A 38 5.23 8.33 -10.01
CA MET A 38 3.86 8.71 -10.35
C MET A 38 2.96 8.40 -9.16
N LEU A 39 2.17 9.38 -8.75
CA LEU A 39 1.10 9.18 -7.79
C LEU A 39 -0.02 8.39 -8.47
N ARG A 40 -0.32 7.20 -7.97
CA ARG A 40 -1.34 6.31 -8.54
C ARG A 40 -2.70 6.49 -7.89
N SER A 41 -2.73 6.54 -6.56
CA SER A 41 -3.98 6.68 -5.81
C SER A 41 -3.74 7.27 -4.41
N ILE A 42 -4.77 7.93 -3.90
CA ILE A 42 -4.92 8.33 -2.50
C ILE A 42 -6.28 7.81 -2.07
N CYS A 43 -6.31 6.91 -1.10
CA CYS A 43 -7.52 6.30 -0.60
C CYS A 43 -7.56 6.38 0.93
N CYS A 44 -8.73 6.69 1.48
CA CYS A 44 -8.97 6.60 2.92
C CYS A 44 -9.81 5.36 3.21
N TYR A 45 -9.27 4.44 3.96
CA TYR A 45 -9.94 3.20 4.30
C TYR A 45 -10.37 3.20 5.76
N HIS A 46 -11.65 2.94 5.97
CA HIS A 46 -12.18 2.56 7.27
C HIS A 46 -12.39 1.05 7.31
N THR A 47 -11.76 0.39 8.27
CA THR A 47 -11.91 -1.04 8.50
C THR A 47 -12.64 -1.23 9.82
N PRO A 48 -13.90 -1.69 9.81
CA PRO A 48 -14.63 -1.95 11.04
C PRO A 48 -14.05 -3.17 11.77
N GLY A 49 -14.10 -3.14 13.09
CA GLY A 49 -13.76 -4.28 13.93
C GLY A 49 -14.78 -5.41 13.77
N MET A 50 -14.30 -6.63 13.58
CA MET A 50 -15.15 -7.81 13.36
C MET A 50 -14.65 -8.99 14.18
N LYS A 51 -15.49 -9.54 15.05
CA LYS A 51 -15.11 -10.58 16.02
C LYS A 51 -14.82 -11.97 15.41
N LYS A 52 -15.26 -12.25 14.19
CA LYS A 52 -14.98 -13.50 13.46
C LYS A 52 -15.03 -13.25 11.96
N ILE A 53 -13.91 -13.36 11.28
CA ILE A 53 -13.81 -13.22 9.83
C ILE A 53 -12.99 -14.38 9.28
N GLU A 54 -13.48 -15.04 8.24
CA GLU A 54 -12.61 -15.81 7.36
C GLU A 54 -11.71 -14.85 6.58
N ALA A 55 -10.41 -15.08 6.62
CA ALA A 55 -9.46 -14.26 5.89
C ALA A 55 -9.64 -14.45 4.38
N THR A 56 -9.96 -13.36 3.69
CA THR A 56 -10.14 -13.35 2.23
C THR A 56 -9.25 -12.32 1.58
N SER A 57 -8.86 -12.53 0.33
CA SER A 57 -8.09 -11.56 -0.47
C SER A 57 -6.88 -10.97 0.31
N SER A 58 -6.81 -9.66 0.44
CA SER A 58 -5.72 -8.93 1.11
C SER A 58 -5.60 -9.18 2.62
N MET A 59 -6.49 -9.93 3.23
CA MET A 59 -6.34 -10.45 4.59
C MET A 59 -5.39 -11.65 4.67
N ASN A 60 -5.01 -12.21 3.54
CA ASN A 60 -4.00 -13.25 3.40
C ASN A 60 -2.68 -12.64 2.92
N TRP A 61 -1.59 -13.37 3.09
CA TRP A 61 -0.27 -12.95 2.64
C TRP A 61 -0.23 -12.81 1.13
N HIS A 62 0.22 -11.64 0.65
CA HIS A 62 0.32 -11.34 -0.78
C HIS A 62 1.39 -10.29 -1.07
N LYS A 63 1.69 -10.12 -2.34
CA LYS A 63 2.43 -8.99 -2.90
C LYS A 63 1.57 -8.26 -3.91
N ASP A 64 1.78 -6.96 -4.06
CA ASP A 64 1.13 -6.18 -5.11
C ASP A 64 1.90 -6.35 -6.42
N LEU A 65 1.42 -7.21 -7.31
CA LEU A 65 2.16 -7.62 -8.53
C LEU A 65 2.02 -6.64 -9.72
N HIS A 66 1.41 -5.48 -9.52
CA HIS A 66 1.17 -4.52 -10.62
C HIS A 66 2.45 -3.88 -11.16
N HIS A 67 3.52 -3.84 -10.38
CA HIS A 67 4.82 -3.25 -10.72
C HIS A 67 5.96 -4.04 -10.10
N LYS A 68 7.19 -3.92 -10.69
CA LYS A 68 8.40 -4.48 -10.08
C LYS A 68 8.80 -3.80 -8.77
N LYS A 69 8.38 -2.55 -8.58
CA LYS A 69 8.53 -1.76 -7.36
C LYS A 69 7.25 -0.95 -7.18
N LEU A 70 6.71 -0.92 -5.99
CA LEU A 70 5.50 -0.19 -5.65
C LEU A 70 5.59 0.29 -4.20
N ILE A 71 5.55 1.59 -4.00
CA ILE A 71 5.55 2.16 -2.66
C ILE A 71 4.11 2.43 -2.25
N LYS A 72 3.71 1.88 -1.10
CA LYS A 72 2.53 2.33 -0.37
C LYS A 72 2.96 3.07 0.88
N ILE A 73 2.41 4.26 1.08
CA ILE A 73 2.54 5.04 2.31
C ILE A 73 1.22 4.92 3.04
N MET A 74 1.27 4.43 4.27
CA MET A 74 0.11 4.21 5.13
C MET A 74 0.16 5.19 6.29
N PHE A 75 -0.75 6.17 6.32
CA PHE A 75 -0.90 7.12 7.42
C PHE A 75 -2.05 6.73 8.31
N PHE A 76 -1.83 6.72 9.62
CA PHE A 76 -2.84 6.41 10.61
C PHE A 76 -3.69 7.64 10.94
N VAL A 77 -4.98 7.53 10.65
CA VAL A 77 -5.99 8.56 11.00
C VAL A 77 -6.47 8.37 12.44
N SER A 78 -6.40 7.14 12.94
CA SER A 78 -6.61 6.77 14.35
C SER A 78 -5.38 6.02 14.87
N ASP A 79 -5.23 5.90 16.19
CA ASP A 79 -4.22 5.00 16.78
C ASP A 79 -4.43 3.57 16.25
N VAL A 80 -3.34 2.88 15.97
CA VAL A 80 -3.35 1.49 15.49
C VAL A 80 -2.54 0.64 16.45
N PHE A 81 -3.24 -0.14 17.26
CA PHE A 81 -2.68 -1.14 18.14
C PHE A 81 -2.88 -2.54 17.54
N LYS A 82 -2.42 -3.56 18.21
CA LYS A 82 -2.53 -4.95 17.75
C LYS A 82 -3.99 -5.36 17.49
N GLU A 83 -4.90 -4.93 18.34
CA GLU A 83 -6.33 -5.24 18.28
C GLU A 83 -7.04 -4.57 17.09
N ASN A 84 -6.45 -3.50 16.55
CA ASN A 84 -6.97 -2.82 15.36
C ASN A 84 -6.58 -3.51 14.05
N GLY A 85 -5.92 -4.69 14.09
CA GLY A 85 -5.49 -5.43 12.92
C GLY A 85 -4.50 -4.64 12.06
N PRO A 86 -3.31 -4.31 12.59
CA PRO A 86 -2.29 -3.57 11.85
C PRO A 86 -1.92 -4.30 10.56
N THR A 87 -1.46 -3.56 9.56
CA THR A 87 -0.82 -4.18 8.42
C THR A 87 0.39 -4.95 8.91
N THR A 88 0.46 -6.22 8.55
CA THR A 88 1.56 -7.11 8.93
C THR A 88 2.43 -7.33 7.72
N VAL A 89 3.75 -7.24 7.88
CA VAL A 89 4.70 -7.25 6.78
C VAL A 89 5.87 -8.18 7.03
N ILE A 90 6.34 -8.81 5.98
CA ILE A 90 7.60 -9.55 5.93
C ILE A 90 8.57 -8.70 5.10
N ASN A 91 9.73 -8.37 5.66
CA ASN A 91 10.73 -7.55 4.98
C ASN A 91 11.15 -8.18 3.63
N LYS A 92 11.79 -7.39 2.78
CA LYS A 92 12.18 -7.79 1.42
C LYS A 92 13.15 -8.98 1.40
N ILE A 93 14.04 -9.09 2.38
CA ILE A 93 15.03 -10.17 2.45
C ILE A 93 14.34 -11.49 2.76
N ASP A 94 13.49 -11.51 3.78
CA ASP A 94 12.74 -12.69 4.18
C ASP A 94 11.64 -13.05 3.16
N SER A 95 11.03 -12.05 2.53
CA SER A 95 10.09 -12.26 1.43
C SER A 95 10.68 -13.04 0.25
N LYS A 96 11.98 -12.91 -0.02
CA LYS A 96 12.67 -13.68 -1.07
C LYS A 96 12.85 -15.15 -0.71
N LYS A 97 12.83 -15.50 0.58
CA LYS A 97 12.95 -16.89 1.04
C LYS A 97 11.67 -17.68 0.80
N ILE A 98 10.52 -17.02 0.70
CA ILE A 98 9.21 -17.65 0.55
C ILE A 98 9.04 -18.11 -0.88
N LYS A 99 8.77 -19.41 -1.05
CA LYS A 99 8.45 -19.99 -2.35
C LYS A 99 6.96 -19.86 -2.60
N TYR A 100 6.59 -19.22 -3.70
CA TYR A 100 5.21 -19.25 -4.19
C TYR A 100 4.86 -20.65 -4.66
N VAL A 101 3.72 -21.16 -4.21
CA VAL A 101 3.32 -22.51 -4.57
C VAL A 101 2.11 -22.53 -5.50
N ASN A 102 1.26 -21.51 -5.48
CA ASN A 102 0.05 -21.47 -6.32
C ASN A 102 -0.39 -20.05 -6.68
N TYR A 103 -0.92 -19.91 -7.88
CA TYR A 103 -1.76 -18.78 -8.28
C TYR A 103 -3.23 -19.08 -7.89
N PRO A 104 -3.98 -18.16 -7.28
CA PRO A 104 -3.75 -16.73 -7.13
C PRO A 104 -2.82 -16.40 -5.96
N ASP A 105 -2.21 -15.25 -6.03
CA ASP A 105 -1.09 -14.70 -5.27
C ASP A 105 -1.31 -14.52 -3.74
N TYR A 106 -2.20 -15.29 -3.14
CA TYR A 106 -2.54 -15.24 -1.72
C TYR A 106 -2.24 -16.57 -1.05
N PHE A 107 -1.67 -16.54 0.14
CA PHE A 107 -1.47 -17.75 0.95
C PHE A 107 -1.80 -17.50 2.42
N SER A 108 -2.15 -18.56 3.13
CA SER A 108 -2.57 -18.51 4.53
C SER A 108 -1.37 -18.44 5.51
N ASP A 109 -1.65 -18.20 6.79
CA ASP A 109 -0.64 -18.30 7.84
C ASP A 109 -0.09 -19.73 7.98
N GLU A 110 -0.91 -20.73 7.69
CA GLU A 110 -0.52 -22.14 7.69
C GLU A 110 0.48 -22.41 6.57
N ASP A 111 0.21 -21.91 5.37
CA ASP A 111 1.15 -22.00 4.24
C ASP A 111 2.48 -21.34 4.55
N LEU A 112 2.46 -20.20 5.27
CA LEU A 112 3.68 -19.54 5.71
C LEU A 112 4.48 -20.39 6.71
N LYS A 113 3.79 -20.97 7.70
CA LYS A 113 4.43 -21.87 8.68
C LYS A 113 5.04 -23.10 8.03
N ASN A 114 4.39 -23.64 7.01
CA ASN A 114 4.85 -24.82 6.27
C ASN A 114 6.11 -24.54 5.42
N GLN A 115 6.52 -23.27 5.25
CA GLN A 115 7.80 -22.95 4.61
C GLN A 115 9.02 -23.41 5.44
N ASN A 116 8.84 -23.76 6.72
CA ASN A 116 9.90 -24.19 7.64
C ASN A 116 11.14 -23.29 7.63
N LYS A 117 10.93 -21.97 7.57
CA LYS A 117 11.97 -20.95 7.47
C LYS A 117 11.82 -19.95 8.61
N GLU A 118 12.95 -19.51 9.14
CA GLU A 118 12.97 -18.37 10.05
C GLU A 118 12.63 -17.10 9.25
N ILE A 119 11.45 -16.56 9.50
CA ILE A 119 10.89 -15.39 8.81
C ILE A 119 10.47 -14.39 9.88
N LYS A 120 11.06 -13.20 9.81
CA LYS A 120 10.63 -12.11 10.69
C LYS A 120 9.37 -11.45 10.16
N ILE A 121 8.37 -11.36 11.04
CA ILE A 121 7.08 -10.72 10.77
C ILE A 121 6.98 -9.48 11.65
N ASP A 122 6.70 -8.34 11.04
CA ASP A 122 6.54 -7.05 11.72
C ASP A 122 5.07 -6.59 11.62
N GLU A 123 4.46 -6.25 12.76
CA GLU A 123 3.13 -5.62 12.83
C GLU A 123 3.31 -4.10 12.85
N LEU A 124 2.71 -3.39 11.91
CA LEU A 124 2.86 -1.93 11.76
C LEU A 124 1.87 -1.20 12.65
N THR A 125 2.21 -1.06 13.91
CA THR A 125 1.44 -0.31 14.91
C THR A 125 1.97 1.11 15.06
N GLY A 126 1.14 2.03 15.55
CA GLY A 126 1.57 3.40 15.81
C GLY A 126 0.42 4.32 16.24
N LYS A 127 0.78 5.56 16.52
CA LYS A 127 -0.14 6.61 16.91
C LYS A 127 -0.78 7.28 15.70
N LYS A 128 -1.91 7.92 15.93
CA LYS A 128 -2.48 8.86 14.96
C LYS A 128 -1.41 9.82 14.42
N SER A 129 -1.42 10.07 13.11
CA SER A 129 -0.47 10.88 12.36
C SER A 129 0.91 10.25 12.13
N GLU A 130 1.15 9.06 12.64
CA GLU A 130 2.31 8.24 12.25
C GLU A 130 1.97 7.39 11.02
N GLY A 131 2.99 6.76 10.44
CA GLY A 131 2.78 5.90 9.28
C GLY A 131 4.04 5.16 8.86
N TYR A 132 3.88 4.36 7.81
CA TYR A 132 4.94 3.53 7.27
C TYR A 132 4.98 3.63 5.75
N MET A 133 6.18 3.49 5.22
CA MET A 133 6.42 3.39 3.78
C MET A 133 6.92 1.98 3.46
N ILE A 134 6.26 1.29 2.54
CA ILE A 134 6.52 -0.11 2.23
C ILE A 134 6.58 -0.33 0.72
N ASP A 135 7.58 -1.08 0.25
CA ASP A 135 7.58 -1.64 -1.11
C ASP A 135 6.72 -2.91 -1.15
N THR A 136 5.43 -2.73 -1.37
CA THR A 136 4.45 -3.82 -1.35
C THR A 136 4.56 -4.77 -2.56
N ALA A 137 5.31 -4.41 -3.60
CA ALA A 137 5.65 -5.30 -4.70
C ALA A 137 6.72 -6.34 -4.32
N ASN A 138 7.57 -6.03 -3.34
CA ASN A 138 8.69 -6.89 -2.94
C ASN A 138 8.55 -7.46 -1.52
N CYS A 139 7.68 -6.89 -0.69
CA CYS A 139 7.41 -7.34 0.67
C CYS A 139 6.07 -8.06 0.73
N PHE A 140 6.04 -9.30 1.21
CA PHE A 140 4.78 -9.95 1.55
C PHE A 140 4.12 -9.18 2.68
N HIS A 141 2.83 -8.95 2.53
CA HIS A 141 2.05 -8.24 3.52
C HIS A 141 0.62 -8.76 3.56
N MET A 142 -0.05 -8.46 4.64
CA MET A 142 -1.49 -8.68 4.83
C MET A 142 -2.05 -7.59 5.72
N GLY A 143 -3.36 -7.40 5.69
CA GLY A 143 -4.02 -6.41 6.54
C GLY A 143 -5.39 -6.85 7.00
N SER A 144 -5.95 -6.07 7.91
CA SER A 144 -7.39 -6.05 8.19
C SER A 144 -7.99 -7.30 8.82
N ARG A 145 -7.26 -7.97 9.72
CA ARG A 145 -7.84 -8.94 10.66
C ARG A 145 -8.11 -8.25 11.99
N SER A 146 -9.07 -7.36 11.99
CA SER A 146 -9.25 -6.33 13.01
C SER A 146 -10.39 -6.70 13.96
N ASN A 147 -10.14 -6.61 15.26
CA ASN A 147 -11.18 -6.72 16.30
C ASN A 147 -11.78 -5.36 16.65
N LEU A 148 -11.06 -4.28 16.38
CA LEU A 148 -11.46 -2.89 16.62
C LEU A 148 -11.36 -2.08 15.33
N ASP A 149 -12.10 -1.00 15.25
CA ASP A 149 -12.08 -0.13 14.07
C ASP A 149 -10.69 0.47 13.81
N ARG A 150 -10.38 0.65 12.54
CA ARG A 150 -9.17 1.31 12.09
C ARG A 150 -9.45 2.19 10.88
N THR A 151 -8.89 3.40 10.89
CA THR A 151 -8.94 4.31 9.73
C THR A 151 -7.53 4.71 9.33
N GLN A 152 -7.24 4.57 8.05
CA GLN A 152 -5.92 4.91 7.49
C GLN A 152 -6.03 5.49 6.09
N ILE A 153 -5.11 6.39 5.75
CA ILE A 153 -4.93 6.86 4.38
C ILE A 153 -3.81 6.04 3.74
N ILE A 154 -4.08 5.49 2.56
CA ILE A 154 -3.08 4.78 1.76
C ILE A 154 -2.80 5.57 0.50
N ILE A 155 -1.54 5.94 0.32
CA ILE A 155 -1.03 6.61 -0.87
C ILE A 155 -0.19 5.61 -1.64
N THR A 156 -0.50 5.42 -2.92
CA THR A 156 0.23 4.50 -3.79
C THR A 156 1.05 5.27 -4.80
N ILE A 157 2.35 5.02 -4.82
CA ILE A 157 3.32 5.62 -5.75
C ILE A 157 3.99 4.51 -6.56
N CYS A 158 4.08 4.69 -7.87
CA CYS A 158 4.72 3.74 -8.78
C CYS A 158 5.68 4.46 -9.74
N PRO A 159 6.62 3.74 -10.40
CA PRO A 159 7.51 4.34 -11.38
C PRO A 159 6.76 4.73 -12.67
N TYR A 160 7.15 5.85 -13.30
CA TYR A 160 6.61 6.34 -14.56
C TYR A 160 7.64 6.17 -15.72
N PRO A 161 7.21 5.88 -16.97
CA PRO A 161 5.96 5.24 -17.31
C PRO A 161 5.96 3.77 -16.88
N SER A 162 4.79 3.27 -16.52
CA SER A 162 4.65 1.87 -16.17
C SER A 162 4.31 1.04 -17.41
N ASN A 163 5.31 0.34 -17.96
CA ASN A 163 5.09 -0.57 -19.09
C ASN A 163 4.31 -1.84 -18.72
N LEU A 164 4.05 -2.05 -17.43
CA LEU A 164 3.40 -3.24 -16.89
C LEU A 164 2.00 -2.95 -16.34
N SER A 165 1.43 -1.78 -16.61
CA SER A 165 0.05 -1.52 -16.23
C SER A 165 -0.88 -2.29 -17.16
N PRO A 166 -1.58 -3.34 -16.68
CA PRO A 166 -2.70 -3.91 -17.44
C PRO A 166 -3.82 -2.89 -17.60
N PHE A 167 -3.73 -1.78 -16.92
CA PHE A 167 -4.66 -0.66 -16.93
C PHE A 167 -4.16 0.48 -17.83
N LYS A 168 -4.01 0.20 -19.12
CA LYS A 168 -3.76 1.24 -20.13
C LYS A 168 -4.83 2.35 -20.15
N ASN A 169 -5.96 2.12 -19.50
CA ASN A 169 -7.14 2.96 -19.49
C ASN A 169 -7.63 3.31 -18.07
N ILE A 170 -6.76 3.35 -17.04
CA ILE A 170 -7.19 4.04 -15.84
C ILE A 170 -7.34 5.50 -16.24
N ASN A 171 -8.58 5.96 -16.31
CA ASN A 171 -8.89 7.36 -16.14
C ASN A 171 -8.29 7.77 -14.81
N LEU A 172 -7.06 8.26 -14.87
CA LEU A 172 -6.43 8.92 -13.73
C LEU A 172 -7.44 9.99 -13.33
N ASP A 173 -7.90 9.92 -12.09
CA ASP A 173 -8.74 10.95 -11.48
C ASP A 173 -8.31 12.32 -12.04
N PRO A 174 -9.22 13.16 -12.52
CA PRO A 174 -8.90 14.47 -13.11
C PRO A 174 -7.94 15.32 -12.28
N CYS A 175 -7.90 15.10 -10.95
CA CYS A 175 -6.91 15.70 -10.06
C CYS A 175 -5.47 15.35 -10.42
N PHE A 176 -5.24 14.16 -10.98
CA PHE A 176 -3.91 13.69 -11.37
C PHE A 176 -3.51 14.11 -12.78
N ASN A 177 -4.46 14.51 -13.62
CA ASN A 177 -4.17 14.98 -14.97
C ASN A 177 -3.32 16.27 -14.98
N ASN A 178 -3.53 17.17 -14.02
CA ASN A 178 -2.72 18.37 -13.90
C ASN A 178 -1.31 18.07 -13.41
N PHE A 179 -1.17 17.08 -12.54
CA PHE A 179 0.12 16.56 -12.08
C PHE A 179 0.91 15.94 -13.25
N ASN A 180 0.26 15.06 -14.01
CA ASN A 180 0.88 14.41 -15.18
C ASN A 180 1.22 15.40 -16.30
N LYS A 181 0.44 16.48 -16.49
CA LYS A 181 0.78 17.57 -17.42
C LYS A 181 2.03 18.35 -17.00
N ASN A 182 2.26 18.53 -15.70
CA ASN A 182 3.46 19.18 -15.20
C ASN A 182 4.69 18.28 -15.28
N LEU A 183 4.52 16.95 -15.10
CA LEU A 183 5.55 15.95 -15.38
C LEU A 183 5.96 15.96 -16.86
N ASN A 184 5.01 16.04 -17.78
CA ASN A 184 5.27 16.11 -19.22
C ASN A 184 5.96 17.41 -19.68
N LYS A 185 6.04 18.44 -18.83
CA LYS A 185 6.82 19.66 -19.09
C LYS A 185 8.25 19.56 -18.59
N LEU A 186 8.58 18.52 -17.79
CA LEU A 186 9.90 18.28 -17.23
C LEU A 186 10.64 17.14 -17.98
N ILE A 187 9.99 16.50 -18.95
CA ILE A 187 10.54 15.53 -19.90
C ILE A 187 10.66 16.20 -21.27
#